data_277b93c035dca975c657612228297410
#
_entry.id   277b93c035dca975c657612228297410
#
_cell.length_a   1.000
_cell.length_b   1.000
_cell.length_c   1.000
_cell.angle_alpha   90.00
_cell.angle_beta   90.00
_cell.angle_gamma   90.00
#
_symmetry.space_group_name_H-M   'P 1'
#
loop_
_entity.id
_entity.type
_entity.pdbx_description
1 polymer ?
#
loop_
_entity_poly.entity_id
_entity_poly.type
_entity_poly.pdbx_seq_one_letter_code
_entity_poly.pdbx_strand_id
1 'polypeptide(L)'
;MKTAYVGLFITVALLVQTTVVRIGAGGTPVDLVLVVVVLTALQRGPVVGLWAGTFGGLFQDALSGGIIGVSGLTKTIIGVGSGIAGSRFILGTVWHRLTFVIGASLVHAFCYLGIYSLIGLESPMLPLNAVGVEAGLNGVVAILGPWLFRVIPAMFHRFRQGRNPLNRRRWMTS
;
A
#
# COMPACT_ATOMS: atom_id res chain seq x y z
N MET A 1 20.15 -2.01 -2.04
CA MET A 1 19.44 -0.82 -2.54
C MET A 1 17.92 -1.04 -2.77
N LYS A 2 17.44 -2.26 -3.09
CA LYS A 2 16.00 -2.48 -3.43
C LYS A 2 15.04 -2.46 -2.23
N THR A 3 15.50 -2.72 -1.00
CA THR A 3 14.68 -2.71 0.22
C THR A 3 14.41 -1.30 0.77
N ALA A 4 15.31 -0.34 0.54
CA ALA A 4 15.13 1.05 0.95
C ALA A 4 13.89 1.70 0.30
N TYR A 5 13.54 1.31 -0.92
CA TYR A 5 12.33 1.80 -1.57
C TYR A 5 11.04 1.33 -0.90
N VAL A 6 11.04 0.15 -0.25
CA VAL A 6 9.85 -0.33 0.48
C VAL A 6 9.57 0.57 1.68
N GLY A 7 10.61 0.90 2.46
CA GLY A 7 10.49 1.84 3.57
C GLY A 7 9.97 3.20 3.10
N LEU A 8 10.53 3.74 2.00
CA LEU A 8 10.08 4.99 1.42
C LEU A 8 8.59 4.95 1.02
N PHE A 9 8.15 3.87 0.36
CA PHE A 9 6.74 3.71 -0.03
C PHE A 9 5.80 3.64 1.17
N ILE A 10 6.19 2.90 2.22
CA ILE A 10 5.42 2.83 3.46
C ILE A 10 5.34 4.21 4.12
N THR A 11 6.45 4.93 4.21
CA THR A 11 6.49 6.28 4.79
C THR A 11 5.59 7.24 4.00
N VAL A 12 5.66 7.24 2.68
CA VAL A 12 4.79 8.07 1.84
C VAL A 12 3.32 7.68 2.01
N ALA A 13 3.00 6.39 2.02
CA ALA A 13 1.64 5.91 2.24
C ALA A 13 1.09 6.36 3.60
N LEU A 14 1.90 6.25 4.67
CA LEU A 14 1.54 6.73 6.02
C LEU A 14 1.30 8.24 6.05
N LEU A 15 2.20 9.04 5.46
CA LEU A 15 2.06 10.48 5.41
C LEU A 15 0.78 10.91 4.67
N VAL A 16 0.50 10.30 3.51
CA VAL A 16 -0.72 10.59 2.75
C VAL A 16 -1.95 10.16 3.54
N GLN A 17 -1.95 8.96 4.09
CA GLN A 17 -3.09 8.43 4.82
C GLN A 17 -3.39 9.26 6.08
N THR A 18 -2.39 9.60 6.90
CA THR A 18 -2.57 10.42 8.10
C THR A 18 -3.00 11.85 7.77
N THR A 19 -2.52 12.43 6.67
CA THR A 19 -2.93 13.74 6.22
C THR A 19 -4.40 13.74 5.79
N VAL A 20 -4.82 12.74 5.02
CA VAL A 20 -6.22 12.61 4.56
C VAL A 20 -7.17 12.36 5.74
N VAL A 21 -6.78 11.53 6.73
CA VAL A 21 -7.55 11.32 7.97
C VAL A 21 -7.74 12.62 8.73
N ARG A 22 -6.72 13.47 8.82
CA ARG A 22 -6.81 14.75 9.55
C ARG A 22 -7.70 15.78 8.85
N ILE A 23 -7.81 15.74 7.53
CA ILE A 23 -8.61 16.68 6.73
C ILE A 23 -10.06 16.21 6.63
N GLY A 24 -10.33 14.91 6.67
CA GLY A 24 -11.66 14.31 6.56
C GLY A 24 -12.24 13.99 7.95
N ALA A 25 -13.41 14.52 8.26
CA ALA A 25 -14.11 14.32 9.54
C ALA A 25 -14.64 12.87 9.77
N GLY A 26 -14.17 11.89 9.05
CA GLY A 26 -14.52 10.48 9.21
C GLY A 26 -13.48 9.62 8.53
N GLY A 27 -13.01 8.56 9.15
CA GLY A 27 -11.89 7.72 8.74
C GLY A 27 -11.75 7.51 7.23
N THR A 28 -10.54 7.32 6.76
CA THR A 28 -10.32 7.12 5.31
C THR A 28 -10.86 5.77 4.90
N PRO A 29 -11.71 5.71 3.86
CA PRO A 29 -12.20 4.43 3.34
C PRO A 29 -11.11 3.69 2.53
N VAL A 30 -9.83 4.07 2.65
CA VAL A 30 -8.70 3.49 1.90
C VAL A 30 -7.55 3.20 2.84
N ASP A 31 -7.04 1.98 2.83
CA ASP A 31 -5.83 1.59 3.55
C ASP A 31 -4.62 1.51 2.60
N LEU A 32 -3.98 2.67 2.39
CA LEU A 32 -2.80 2.78 1.51
C LEU A 32 -1.63 1.92 2.00
N VAL A 33 -1.47 1.78 3.33
CA VAL A 33 -0.42 0.95 3.92
C VAL A 33 -0.63 -0.51 3.58
N LEU A 34 -1.87 -1.01 3.70
CA LEU A 34 -2.23 -2.36 3.30
C LEU A 34 -1.92 -2.63 1.82
N VAL A 35 -2.30 -1.71 0.93
CA VAL A 35 -2.02 -1.82 -0.52
C VAL A 35 -0.52 -1.92 -0.78
N VAL A 36 0.30 -1.06 -0.15
CA VAL A 36 1.76 -1.09 -0.30
C VAL A 36 2.34 -2.41 0.25
N VAL A 37 1.88 -2.87 1.42
CA VAL A 37 2.31 -4.15 2.01
C VAL A 37 2.02 -5.31 1.06
N VAL A 38 0.79 -5.42 0.56
CA VAL A 38 0.39 -6.50 -0.35
C VAL A 38 1.20 -6.46 -1.65
N LEU A 39 1.28 -5.30 -2.31
CA LEU A 39 1.99 -5.17 -3.59
C LEU A 39 3.50 -5.42 -3.46
N THR A 40 4.11 -5.00 -2.36
CA THR A 40 5.54 -5.27 -2.13
C THR A 40 5.80 -6.72 -1.76
N ALA A 41 4.93 -7.34 -0.96
CA ALA A 41 5.00 -8.75 -0.60
C ALA A 41 4.85 -9.66 -1.81
N LEU A 42 3.85 -9.40 -2.67
CA LEU A 42 3.63 -10.14 -3.92
C LEU A 42 4.87 -10.12 -4.85
N GLN A 43 5.63 -9.03 -4.85
CA GLN A 43 6.80 -8.86 -5.73
C GLN A 43 8.11 -9.34 -5.11
N ARG A 44 8.24 -9.33 -3.79
CA ARG A 44 9.50 -9.53 -3.08
C ARG A 44 9.51 -10.70 -2.10
N GLY A 45 8.37 -11.35 -1.93
CA GLY A 45 8.23 -12.53 -1.11
C GLY A 45 7.83 -12.29 0.35
N PRO A 46 7.66 -13.37 1.13
CA PRO A 46 7.03 -13.34 2.45
C PRO A 46 7.85 -12.60 3.52
N VAL A 47 9.18 -12.64 3.46
CA VAL A 47 10.04 -11.95 4.44
C VAL A 47 9.87 -10.43 4.34
N VAL A 48 9.81 -9.90 3.11
CA VAL A 48 9.57 -8.47 2.90
C VAL A 48 8.15 -8.10 3.31
N GLY A 49 7.17 -8.97 3.03
CA GLY A 49 5.78 -8.80 3.48
C GLY A 49 5.65 -8.77 4.99
N LEU A 50 6.37 -9.65 5.70
CA LEU A 50 6.42 -9.67 7.17
C LEU A 50 6.88 -8.32 7.72
N TRP A 51 8.06 -7.87 7.34
CA TRP A 51 8.61 -6.61 7.85
C TRP A 51 7.78 -5.38 7.45
N ALA A 52 7.33 -5.35 6.19
CA ALA A 52 6.48 -4.26 5.70
C ALA A 52 5.15 -4.18 6.47
N GLY A 53 4.51 -5.33 6.72
CA GLY A 53 3.26 -5.41 7.48
C GLY A 53 3.44 -5.02 8.94
N THR A 54 4.48 -5.55 9.60
CA THR A 54 4.77 -5.25 11.00
C THR A 54 5.04 -3.76 11.22
N PHE A 55 6.04 -3.21 10.53
CA PHE A 55 6.39 -1.80 10.74
C PHE A 55 5.32 -0.86 10.20
N GLY A 56 4.78 -1.13 9.00
CA GLY A 56 3.72 -0.31 8.41
C GLY A 56 2.47 -0.26 9.29
N GLY A 57 2.04 -1.41 9.82
CA GLY A 57 0.88 -1.48 10.70
C GLY A 57 1.12 -0.87 12.07
N LEU A 58 2.27 -1.12 12.71
CA LEU A 58 2.60 -0.50 14.01
C LEU A 58 2.67 1.04 13.92
N PHE A 59 3.30 1.58 12.89
CA PHE A 59 3.34 3.02 12.67
C PHE A 59 1.96 3.59 12.39
N GLN A 60 1.13 2.86 11.64
CA GLN A 60 -0.24 3.27 11.38
C GLN A 60 -1.06 3.33 12.68
N ASP A 61 -0.98 2.29 13.53
CA ASP A 61 -1.66 2.28 14.83
C ASP A 61 -1.22 3.44 15.72
N ALA A 62 0.08 3.68 15.81
CA ALA A 62 0.64 4.78 16.59
C ALA A 62 0.19 6.17 16.11
N LEU A 63 0.00 6.34 14.79
CA LEU A 63 -0.42 7.61 14.19
C LEU A 63 -1.93 7.81 14.19
N SER A 64 -2.71 6.72 14.19
CA SER A 64 -4.17 6.74 14.13
C SER A 64 -4.82 6.78 15.52
N GLY A 65 -4.04 6.62 16.60
CA GLY A 65 -4.58 6.57 17.98
C GLY A 65 -5.38 5.31 18.29
N GLY A 66 -5.25 4.26 17.47
CA GLY A 66 -5.86 2.96 17.70
C GLY A 66 -5.07 2.12 18.71
N ILE A 67 -5.48 0.85 18.88
CA ILE A 67 -4.76 -0.11 19.74
C ILE A 67 -3.49 -0.52 19.01
N ILE A 68 -2.35 -0.15 19.59
CA ILE A 68 -1.05 -0.44 18.99
C ILE A 68 -0.87 -1.96 18.85
N GLY A 69 -0.59 -2.41 17.64
CA GLY A 69 -0.30 -3.79 17.31
C GLY A 69 -1.43 -4.53 16.57
N VAL A 70 -2.68 -4.06 16.63
CA VAL A 70 -3.80 -4.72 15.94
C VAL A 70 -3.62 -4.66 14.42
N SER A 71 -3.41 -3.47 13.85
CA SER A 71 -3.10 -3.34 12.42
C SER A 71 -1.73 -3.92 12.08
N GLY A 72 -0.77 -3.82 13.01
CA GLY A 72 0.55 -4.46 12.86
C GLY A 72 0.44 -5.96 12.66
N LEU A 73 -0.30 -6.66 13.52
CA LEU A 73 -0.49 -8.11 13.46
C LEU A 73 -1.27 -8.52 12.20
N THR A 74 -2.40 -7.86 11.93
CA THR A 74 -3.23 -8.17 10.75
C THR A 74 -2.46 -7.98 9.45
N LYS A 75 -1.75 -6.86 9.29
CA LYS A 75 -0.95 -6.59 8.09
C LYS A 75 0.27 -7.50 7.96
N THR A 76 0.83 -7.96 9.08
CA THR A 76 1.91 -8.96 9.05
C THR A 76 1.42 -10.29 8.48
N ILE A 77 0.28 -10.79 8.95
CA ILE A 77 -0.32 -12.04 8.46
C ILE A 77 -0.62 -11.92 6.96
N ILE A 78 -1.23 -10.83 6.54
CA ILE A 78 -1.57 -10.57 5.14
C ILE A 78 -0.31 -10.42 4.30
N GLY A 79 0.71 -9.70 4.79
CA GLY A 79 1.97 -9.51 4.10
C GLY A 79 2.69 -10.83 3.85
N VAL A 80 2.77 -11.70 4.86
CA VAL A 80 3.35 -13.04 4.71
C VAL A 80 2.54 -13.88 3.72
N GLY A 81 1.21 -13.94 3.89
CA GLY A 81 0.31 -14.68 3.00
C GLY A 81 0.41 -14.22 1.55
N SER A 82 0.40 -12.91 1.33
CA SER A 82 0.58 -12.30 0.00
C SER A 82 1.95 -12.64 -0.60
N GLY A 83 2.99 -12.62 0.22
CA GLY A 83 4.35 -12.98 -0.23
C GLY A 83 4.49 -14.45 -0.61
N ILE A 84 3.87 -15.37 0.13
CA ILE A 84 3.81 -16.79 -0.22
C ILE A 84 3.03 -16.97 -1.53
N ALA A 85 1.87 -16.31 -1.66
CA ALA A 85 1.09 -16.36 -2.88
C ALA A 85 1.87 -15.81 -4.08
N GLY A 86 2.56 -14.67 -3.91
CA GLY A 86 3.39 -14.06 -4.94
C GLY A 86 4.55 -14.93 -5.41
N SER A 87 5.11 -15.78 -4.53
CA SER A 87 6.19 -16.71 -4.88
C SER A 87 5.69 -17.94 -5.65
N ARG A 88 4.40 -18.28 -5.54
CA ARG A 88 3.80 -19.46 -6.17
C ARG A 88 3.04 -19.16 -7.46
N PHE A 89 2.51 -17.95 -7.59
CA PHE A 89 1.71 -17.55 -8.74
C PHE A 89 2.45 -16.52 -9.60
N ILE A 90 2.41 -16.71 -10.92
CA ILE A 90 2.95 -15.73 -11.89
C ILE A 90 1.96 -14.56 -11.97
N LEU A 91 2.19 -13.52 -11.17
CA LEU A 91 1.32 -12.36 -11.07
C LEU A 91 1.63 -11.30 -12.16
N GLY A 92 1.68 -11.74 -13.40
CA GLY A 92 2.00 -10.89 -14.55
C GLY A 92 0.92 -9.86 -14.90
N THR A 93 -0.34 -10.15 -14.57
CA THR A 93 -1.50 -9.38 -15.03
C THR A 93 -2.01 -8.43 -13.95
N VAL A 94 -2.49 -7.25 -14.35
CA VAL A 94 -3.09 -6.23 -13.46
C VAL A 94 -4.30 -6.80 -12.72
N TRP A 95 -5.09 -7.65 -13.35
CA TRP A 95 -6.26 -8.30 -12.77
C TRP A 95 -5.93 -9.18 -11.57
N HIS A 96 -4.82 -9.93 -11.62
CA HIS A 96 -4.39 -10.75 -10.47
C HIS A 96 -4.04 -9.88 -9.26
N ARG A 97 -3.38 -8.73 -9.48
CA ARG A 97 -3.06 -7.78 -8.39
C ARG A 97 -4.32 -7.20 -7.77
N LEU A 98 -5.30 -6.83 -8.60
CA LEU A 98 -6.59 -6.33 -8.16
C LEU A 98 -7.30 -7.34 -7.25
N THR A 99 -7.46 -8.58 -7.73
CA THR A 99 -8.10 -9.66 -6.98
C THR A 99 -7.40 -9.94 -5.65
N PHE A 100 -6.05 -9.95 -5.65
CA PHE A 100 -5.27 -10.15 -4.43
C PHE A 100 -5.44 -9.01 -3.43
N VAL A 101 -5.45 -7.76 -3.86
CA VAL A 101 -5.63 -6.61 -2.97
C VAL A 101 -7.04 -6.57 -2.41
N ILE A 102 -8.06 -6.83 -3.22
CA ILE A 102 -9.45 -6.91 -2.75
C ILE A 102 -9.58 -8.05 -1.72
N GLY A 103 -9.09 -9.24 -2.03
CA GLY A 103 -9.09 -10.37 -1.10
C GLY A 103 -8.34 -10.08 0.20
N ALA A 104 -7.18 -9.45 0.11
CA ALA A 104 -6.39 -9.04 1.28
C ALA A 104 -7.13 -7.99 2.13
N SER A 105 -7.86 -7.05 1.52
CA SER A 105 -8.66 -6.06 2.24
C SER A 105 -9.81 -6.72 3.00
N LEU A 106 -10.48 -7.69 2.40
CA LEU A 106 -11.53 -8.46 3.08
C LEU A 106 -10.95 -9.27 4.26
N VAL A 107 -9.85 -9.99 4.04
CA VAL A 107 -9.16 -10.73 5.11
C VAL A 107 -8.71 -9.78 6.22
N HIS A 108 -8.19 -8.58 5.86
CA HIS A 108 -7.83 -7.55 6.84
C HIS A 108 -9.01 -7.16 7.72
N ALA A 109 -10.17 -6.86 7.15
CA ALA A 109 -11.36 -6.51 7.88
C ALA A 109 -11.80 -7.63 8.84
N PHE A 110 -11.82 -8.87 8.38
CA PHE A 110 -12.16 -10.03 9.23
C PHE A 110 -11.16 -10.26 10.36
N CYS A 111 -9.86 -10.20 10.07
CA CYS A 111 -8.82 -10.34 11.10
C CYS A 111 -8.89 -9.21 12.12
N TYR A 112 -9.10 -7.97 11.66
CA TYR A 112 -9.24 -6.81 12.52
C TYR A 112 -10.41 -6.96 13.48
N LEU A 113 -11.62 -7.28 12.98
CA LEU A 113 -12.79 -7.55 13.79
C LEU A 113 -12.59 -8.73 14.75
N GLY A 114 -11.95 -9.80 14.28
CA GLY A 114 -11.63 -10.97 15.10
C GLY A 114 -10.75 -10.64 16.28
N ILE A 115 -9.69 -9.85 16.08
CA ILE A 115 -8.78 -9.43 17.15
C ILE A 115 -9.52 -8.56 18.19
N TYR A 116 -10.35 -7.60 17.74
CA TYR A 116 -11.15 -6.78 18.66
C TYR A 116 -12.10 -7.63 19.50
N SER A 117 -12.78 -8.60 18.90
CA SER A 117 -13.62 -9.56 19.61
C SER A 117 -12.85 -10.39 20.63
N LEU A 118 -11.65 -10.85 20.30
CA LEU A 118 -10.81 -11.67 21.20
C LEU A 118 -10.31 -10.86 22.42
N ILE A 119 -10.07 -9.57 22.26
CA ILE A 119 -9.63 -8.68 23.35
C ILE A 119 -10.81 -8.25 24.24
N GLY A 120 -12.05 -8.60 23.87
CA GLY A 120 -13.26 -8.23 24.61
C GLY A 120 -13.62 -6.76 24.50
N LEU A 121 -13.14 -6.07 23.49
CA LEU A 121 -13.48 -4.69 23.20
C LEU A 121 -14.62 -4.62 22.19
N GLU A 122 -15.49 -3.62 22.35
CA GLU A 122 -16.50 -3.35 21.33
C GLU A 122 -15.79 -3.08 19.99
N SER A 123 -16.01 -3.99 19.04
CA SER A 123 -15.49 -3.79 17.68
C SER A 123 -16.13 -2.54 17.10
N PRO A 124 -15.36 -1.66 16.45
CA PRO A 124 -15.98 -0.58 15.71
C PRO A 124 -16.97 -1.19 14.72
N MET A 125 -18.24 -0.74 14.77
CA MET A 125 -19.27 -1.20 13.83
C MET A 125 -18.78 -0.84 12.42
N LEU A 126 -18.19 -1.81 11.74
CA LEU A 126 -17.86 -1.68 10.33
C LEU A 126 -19.07 -2.21 9.53
N PRO A 127 -19.89 -1.33 8.98
CA PRO A 127 -21.00 -1.78 8.15
C PRO A 127 -20.41 -2.49 6.91
N LEU A 128 -21.01 -3.60 6.51
CA LEU A 128 -20.53 -4.42 5.38
C LEU A 128 -20.32 -3.63 4.09
N ASN A 129 -21.14 -2.60 3.88
CA ASN A 129 -20.98 -1.68 2.76
C ASN A 129 -19.66 -0.88 2.84
N ALA A 130 -19.24 -0.45 4.04
CA ALA A 130 -17.96 0.26 4.20
C ALA A 130 -16.76 -0.66 3.90
N VAL A 131 -16.80 -1.91 4.35
CA VAL A 131 -15.75 -2.92 4.03
C VAL A 131 -15.67 -3.15 2.51
N GLY A 132 -16.82 -3.23 1.84
CA GLY A 132 -16.86 -3.38 0.38
C GLY A 132 -16.30 -2.16 -0.36
N VAL A 133 -16.64 -0.96 0.10
CA VAL A 133 -16.10 0.30 -0.46
C VAL A 133 -14.59 0.40 -0.25
N GLU A 134 -14.11 0.10 0.96
CA GLU A 134 -12.68 0.07 1.27
C GLU A 134 -11.92 -0.91 0.35
N ALA A 135 -12.40 -2.14 0.23
CA ALA A 135 -11.79 -3.15 -0.61
C ALA A 135 -11.76 -2.73 -2.10
N GLY A 136 -12.84 -2.13 -2.59
CA GLY A 136 -12.92 -1.60 -3.95
C GLY A 136 -11.94 -0.46 -4.20
N LEU A 137 -11.88 0.51 -3.28
CA LEU A 137 -10.95 1.65 -3.36
C LEU A 137 -9.50 1.21 -3.25
N ASN A 138 -9.17 0.27 -2.35
CA ASN A 138 -7.84 -0.32 -2.26
C ASN A 138 -7.45 -1.00 -3.57
N GLY A 139 -8.40 -1.67 -4.24
CA GLY A 139 -8.20 -2.24 -5.57
C GLY A 139 -7.88 -1.19 -6.63
N VAL A 140 -8.61 -0.07 -6.65
CA VAL A 140 -8.33 1.06 -7.56
C VAL A 140 -6.93 1.61 -7.33
N VAL A 141 -6.55 1.83 -6.07
CA VAL A 141 -5.20 2.29 -5.71
C VAL A 141 -4.12 1.30 -6.12
N ALA A 142 -4.40 -0.01 -6.03
CA ALA A 142 -3.46 -1.04 -6.47
C ALA A 142 -3.17 -1.02 -7.97
N ILE A 143 -4.11 -0.53 -8.78
CA ILE A 143 -3.91 -0.33 -10.23
C ILE A 143 -3.20 0.99 -10.50
N LEU A 144 -3.71 2.07 -9.93
CA LEU A 144 -3.23 3.43 -10.21
C LEU A 144 -1.86 3.71 -9.59
N GLY A 145 -1.58 3.18 -8.39
CA GLY A 145 -0.35 3.42 -7.67
C GLY A 145 0.91 3.06 -8.48
N PRO A 146 1.08 1.81 -8.95
CA PRO A 146 2.24 1.43 -9.75
C PRO A 146 2.34 2.18 -11.08
N TRP A 147 1.21 2.59 -11.66
CA TRP A 147 1.18 3.41 -12.87
C TRP A 147 1.69 4.82 -12.60
N LEU A 148 1.21 5.46 -11.53
CA LEU A 148 1.64 6.81 -11.12
C LEU A 148 3.15 6.84 -10.83
N PHE A 149 3.68 5.83 -10.14
CA PHE A 149 5.10 5.69 -9.84
C PHE A 149 5.99 5.47 -11.06
N ARG A 150 5.44 4.96 -12.17
CA ARG A 150 6.17 4.86 -13.44
C ARG A 150 6.13 6.16 -14.24
N VAL A 151 5.01 6.88 -14.20
CA VAL A 151 4.80 8.08 -15.01
C VAL A 151 5.49 9.30 -14.40
N ILE A 152 5.43 9.49 -13.08
CA ILE A 152 6.01 10.67 -12.41
C ILE A 152 7.51 10.81 -12.66
N PRO A 153 8.37 9.79 -12.45
CA PRO A 153 9.80 9.92 -12.74
C PRO A 153 10.09 10.15 -14.22
N ALA A 154 9.32 9.52 -15.12
CA ALA A 154 9.48 9.69 -16.57
C ALA A 154 9.17 11.13 -17.00
N MET A 155 8.15 11.77 -16.41
CA MET A 155 7.86 13.18 -16.64
C MET A 155 9.00 14.08 -16.12
N PHE A 156 9.50 13.85 -14.91
CA PHE A 156 10.61 14.62 -14.34
C PHE A 156 11.90 14.49 -15.17
N HIS A 157 12.20 13.29 -15.67
CA HIS A 157 13.35 13.08 -16.57
C HIS A 157 13.17 13.83 -17.90
N ARG A 158 11.99 13.85 -18.49
CA ARG A 158 11.70 14.63 -19.71
C ARG A 158 11.83 16.12 -19.47
N PHE A 159 11.34 16.64 -18.36
CA PHE A 159 11.49 18.07 -17.99
C PHE A 159 12.97 18.47 -17.79
N ARG A 160 13.77 17.58 -17.20
CA ARG A 160 15.20 17.82 -16.93
C ARG A 160 16.06 17.77 -18.20
N GLN A 161 15.72 16.90 -19.15
CA GLN A 161 16.43 16.80 -20.44
C GLN A 161 16.06 17.96 -21.37
N GLY A 162 14.83 18.47 -21.33
CA GLY A 162 14.40 19.65 -22.13
C GLY A 162 15.07 20.96 -21.71
N ARG A 163 15.68 21.05 -20.51
CA ARG A 163 16.34 22.24 -19.98
C ARG A 163 17.85 22.27 -20.21
N ASN A 164 18.44 21.32 -20.93
CA ASN A 164 19.87 21.32 -21.18
C ASN A 164 20.18 22.00 -22.53
N PRO A 165 20.52 23.32 -22.54
CA PRO A 165 20.71 24.08 -23.78
C PRO A 165 21.95 23.67 -24.58
N LEU A 166 22.83 22.83 -23.97
CA LEU A 166 24.10 22.42 -24.59
C LEU A 166 23.91 21.35 -25.69
N ASN A 167 22.75 20.69 -25.74
CA ASN A 167 22.50 19.64 -26.74
C ASN A 167 22.03 20.20 -28.10
N ARG A 168 21.69 21.50 -28.18
CA ARG A 168 21.29 22.17 -29.44
C ARG A 168 22.43 22.47 -30.39
N ARG A 169 23.69 22.50 -29.90
CA ARG A 169 24.84 22.90 -30.74
C ARG A 169 25.46 21.74 -31.52
N ARG A 170 25.05 20.50 -31.27
CA ARG A 170 25.68 19.32 -31.92
C ARG A 170 25.12 18.98 -33.31
N TRP A 171 24.04 19.60 -33.72
CA TRP A 171 23.38 19.34 -35.00
C TRP A 171 23.67 20.42 -36.06
N MET A 172 24.46 21.48 -35.72
CA MET A 172 24.80 22.57 -36.65
C MET A 172 26.21 22.51 -37.23
N THR A 173 26.97 21.44 -36.98
CA THR A 173 28.34 21.25 -37.48
C THR A 173 28.52 19.90 -38.17
N SER A 174 27.53 19.44 -38.91
CA SER A 174 27.65 18.28 -39.78
C SER A 174 27.04 18.60 -41.15
#